data_8cc445fbba1bd43c5f4808b49bf20411
#
_entry.id   8cc445fbba1bd43c5f4808b49bf20411
#
_cell.length_a   1.000
_cell.length_b   1.000
_cell.length_c   1.000
_cell.angle_alpha   90.00
_cell.angle_beta   90.00
_cell.angle_gamma   90.00
#
_symmetry.space_group_name_H-M   'P 1'
#
loop_
_entity.id
_entity.type
_entity.pdbx_description
1 polymer ?
#
loop_
_entity_poly.entity_id
_entity_poly.type
_entity_poly.pdbx_seq_one_letter_code
_entity_poly.pdbx_strand_id
1 'polypeptide(L)'
;MNPNQKIITIGVVNTTLSTIALLIGVGNLVFNTVIHEKIGDHQIVTHPSITTPAVPNCNDTIITYNNTVINNITTTIITEAERPFKPPLPLCPFRGFFPFHKDNAIRLGENKDVIVTREPYVSCDNDNCWSFALAQGALLGTKHSNGTIKDRTPYRSLIRFPIGTAPVLGNYKEICIAWSSSSCFDGKEWMHVCMTGNDNDASAQIIYGGRMTDSIKSWRKDILRTQESECQCIDGTCVVAVTDGPAANSADHRVYWIREGRIIKYENVPKTKIQHLEECSCYVDIDVYCICRDNWKGSNRPWMRINNETILETGYVCSKFHSDTPRPADPSTMSCDSPSNVNGGPGVKGFGFKAGHDVWLGRTVSTSGRSGFEIIKVTEGWINSPNHVKSITQTLVSNNDWSGYSGSFIVKAKDCFQPCFYVELIRGRPNKNDDVSWTSNSIVTFCGLDNEPGSGNWPDGSNIGFMPK
;
A
#
# COMPACT_ATOMS: atom_id res chain seq x y z
N MET A 1 -9.13 26.77 25.75
CA MET A 1 -8.11 27.10 24.74
C MET A 1 -8.84 27.71 23.53
N ASN A 2 -8.37 28.85 23.07
CA ASN A 2 -9.02 29.57 21.95
C ASN A 2 -8.82 28.76 20.66
N PRO A 3 -9.86 28.41 19.89
CA PRO A 3 -9.74 27.54 18.72
C PRO A 3 -8.93 28.09 17.54
N ASN A 4 -8.36 29.29 17.69
CA ASN A 4 -7.58 29.94 16.63
C ASN A 4 -6.08 30.02 16.90
N GLN A 5 -5.56 29.23 17.82
CA GLN A 5 -4.11 29.17 18.03
C GLN A 5 -3.46 28.16 17.08
N LYS A 6 -2.57 28.64 16.22
CA LYS A 6 -1.71 27.82 15.38
C LYS A 6 -0.29 27.79 15.94
N ILE A 7 0.25 26.61 16.07
CA ILE A 7 1.66 26.39 16.42
C ILE A 7 2.47 26.38 15.13
N ILE A 8 3.43 27.27 15.01
CA ILE A 8 4.36 27.30 13.88
C ILE A 8 5.74 26.90 14.39
N THR A 9 6.28 25.87 13.81
CA THR A 9 7.66 25.46 14.09
C THR A 9 8.58 26.13 13.07
N ILE A 10 9.54 26.92 13.56
CA ILE A 10 10.54 27.58 12.73
C ILE A 10 11.83 26.77 12.79
N GLY A 11 12.24 26.24 11.66
CA GLY A 11 13.55 25.62 11.50
C GLY A 11 14.57 26.65 11.02
N VAL A 12 15.66 26.83 11.74
CA VAL A 12 16.77 27.70 11.32
C VAL A 12 17.78 26.84 10.55
N VAL A 13 17.98 27.15 9.30
CA VAL A 13 18.99 26.48 8.48
C VAL A 13 20.34 27.18 8.68
N ASN A 14 21.29 26.45 9.18
CA ASN A 14 22.69 26.80 9.41
C ASN A 14 22.99 27.59 10.69
N THR A 15 23.00 26.87 11.71
CA THR A 15 23.88 26.95 12.89
C THR A 15 23.31 26.02 13.94
N THR A 16 24.02 25.67 14.92
CA THR A 16 23.71 24.81 16.06
C THR A 16 22.47 25.24 16.91
N LEU A 17 21.39 25.72 16.25
CA LEU A 17 20.17 26.13 16.92
C LEU A 17 19.14 24.99 16.88
N SER A 18 18.75 24.55 18.06
CA SER A 18 17.63 23.63 18.23
C SER A 18 16.30 24.38 18.19
N THR A 19 15.33 23.82 17.63
CA THR A 19 13.93 24.16 17.40
C THR A 19 13.36 25.35 18.19
N ILE A 20 12.87 26.36 17.48
CA ILE A 20 12.11 27.49 18.04
C ILE A 20 10.62 27.20 17.87
N ALA A 21 9.87 27.14 18.96
CA ALA A 21 8.41 27.03 18.92
C ALA A 21 7.76 28.42 19.04
N LEU A 22 6.94 28.77 18.08
CA LEU A 22 6.24 30.03 18.02
C LEU A 22 4.74 29.84 18.27
N LEU A 23 4.18 30.57 19.23
CA LEU A 23 2.74 30.64 19.47
C LEU A 23 2.18 31.93 18.90
N ILE A 24 1.28 31.85 17.92
CA ILE A 24 0.62 33.02 17.31
C ILE A 24 -0.81 33.09 17.81
N GLY A 25 -1.15 34.16 18.51
CA GLY A 25 -2.52 34.50 18.86
C GLY A 25 -3.11 35.55 17.93
N VAL A 26 -4.40 35.46 17.64
CA VAL A 26 -5.11 36.43 16.77
C VAL A 26 -5.15 37.80 17.47
N GLY A 27 -4.47 38.77 16.90
CA GLY A 27 -4.48 40.17 17.35
C GLY A 27 -3.22 40.64 18.11
N ASN A 28 -2.45 39.78 18.69
CA ASN A 28 -1.15 40.09 19.29
C ASN A 28 -0.19 38.92 19.14
N LEU A 29 0.91 39.13 18.48
CA LEU A 29 1.97 38.13 18.38
C LEU A 29 2.79 38.17 19.66
N VAL A 30 2.70 37.13 20.46
CA VAL A 30 3.54 36.93 21.63
C VAL A 30 4.56 35.85 21.34
N PHE A 31 5.80 36.21 21.18
CA PHE A 31 6.89 35.28 21.07
C PHE A 31 7.40 34.87 22.43
N ASN A 32 7.22 33.61 22.77
CA ASN A 32 7.96 33.00 23.86
C ASN A 32 9.06 32.12 23.23
N THR A 33 10.26 32.67 23.17
CA THR A 33 11.39 31.98 22.56
C THR A 33 12.39 31.60 23.64
N VAL A 34 12.69 30.32 23.72
CA VAL A 34 13.85 29.85 24.49
C VAL A 34 14.94 29.55 23.45
N ILE A 35 15.95 30.41 23.42
CA ILE A 35 17.10 30.22 22.55
C ILE A 35 18.23 29.62 23.41
N HIS A 36 18.62 28.40 23.04
CA HIS A 36 19.85 27.82 23.58
C HIS A 36 20.95 27.99 22.55
N GLU A 37 21.81 28.97 22.77
CA GLU A 37 22.99 29.18 21.95
C GLU A 37 24.25 28.83 22.73
N LYS A 38 25.11 28.04 22.11
CA LYS A 38 26.43 27.76 22.65
C LYS A 38 27.43 28.61 21.88
N ILE A 39 27.80 29.75 22.43
CA ILE A 39 28.87 30.62 21.93
C ILE A 39 30.08 30.42 22.80
N GLY A 40 31.07 29.67 22.33
CA GLY A 40 32.24 29.34 23.15
C GLY A 40 31.85 28.55 24.39
N ASP A 41 32.53 28.82 25.51
CA ASP A 41 32.32 28.13 26.79
C ASP A 41 31.20 28.73 27.65
N HIS A 42 30.38 29.64 27.11
CA HIS A 42 29.29 30.28 27.86
C HIS A 42 27.93 29.84 27.39
N GLN A 43 27.13 29.37 28.32
CA GLN A 43 25.72 29.02 28.08
C GLN A 43 24.86 30.24 28.45
N ILE A 44 24.19 30.85 27.47
CA ILE A 44 23.29 31.98 27.71
C ILE A 44 21.85 31.45 27.58
N VAL A 45 21.09 31.53 28.66
CA VAL A 45 19.64 31.24 28.66
C VAL A 45 18.92 32.57 28.75
N THR A 46 18.16 32.93 27.73
CA THR A 46 17.37 34.17 27.74
C THR A 46 15.92 33.89 27.45
N HIS A 47 15.05 34.58 28.17
CA HIS A 47 13.61 34.59 27.93
C HIS A 47 13.17 36.00 27.51
N PRO A 48 13.30 36.40 26.25
CA PRO A 48 12.76 37.68 25.82
C PRO A 48 11.26 37.55 25.53
N SER A 49 10.44 38.39 26.16
CA SER A 49 9.09 38.64 25.72
C SER A 49 9.13 39.78 24.69
N ILE A 50 8.92 39.52 23.45
CA ILE A 50 8.88 40.52 22.40
C ILE A 50 7.41 40.73 22.00
N THR A 51 6.88 41.91 22.24
CA THR A 51 5.61 42.36 21.68
C THR A 51 5.88 43.19 20.44
N THR A 52 5.48 42.73 19.28
CA THR A 52 5.55 43.51 18.06
C THR A 52 4.16 43.98 17.62
N PRO A 53 4.00 45.19 17.11
CA PRO A 53 2.76 45.59 16.45
C PRO A 53 2.57 44.77 15.19
N ALA A 54 1.31 44.52 14.81
CA ALA A 54 0.95 43.74 13.64
C ALA A 54 1.63 44.30 12.38
N VAL A 55 2.51 43.47 11.80
CA VAL A 55 3.24 43.83 10.57
C VAL A 55 2.52 43.21 9.38
N PRO A 56 2.15 43.99 8.34
CA PRO A 56 1.42 43.47 7.18
C PRO A 56 2.23 42.59 6.20
N ASN A 57 3.55 42.54 6.34
CA ASN A 57 4.42 41.78 5.45
C ASN A 57 5.60 41.17 6.22
N CYS A 58 5.64 39.85 6.28
CA CYS A 58 6.61 39.09 7.08
C CYS A 58 7.89 38.71 6.31
N ASN A 59 8.34 39.53 5.39
CA ASN A 59 9.54 39.16 4.60
C ASN A 59 10.88 39.51 5.26
N ASP A 60 10.88 40.41 6.24
CA ASP A 60 12.12 40.77 6.95
C ASP A 60 11.81 40.93 8.44
N THR A 61 12.23 39.94 9.23
CA THR A 61 12.15 40.03 10.68
C THR A 61 13.51 40.50 11.22
N ILE A 62 13.53 41.72 11.80
CA ILE A 62 14.72 42.24 12.47
C ILE A 62 14.67 41.78 13.94
N ILE A 63 15.61 40.92 14.30
CA ILE A 63 15.78 40.50 15.70
C ILE A 63 16.87 41.36 16.35
N THR A 64 16.49 42.14 17.35
CA THR A 64 17.45 42.96 18.11
C THR A 64 17.72 42.29 19.45
N TYR A 65 18.96 42.01 19.76
CA TYR A 65 19.39 41.44 21.02
C TYR A 65 20.41 42.37 21.66
N ASN A 66 20.15 42.81 22.87
CA ASN A 66 21.03 43.72 23.66
C ASN A 66 21.58 44.92 22.85
N ASN A 67 20.70 45.58 22.08
CA ASN A 67 21.06 46.70 21.20
C ASN A 67 22.06 46.35 20.09
N THR A 68 22.30 45.08 19.81
CA THR A 68 23.09 44.62 18.67
C THR A 68 22.15 44.21 17.53
N VAL A 69 22.24 44.87 16.43
CA VAL A 69 21.51 44.49 15.19
C VAL A 69 22.25 43.31 14.56
N ILE A 70 21.62 42.16 14.56
CA ILE A 70 22.13 41.00 13.82
C ILE A 70 21.64 41.14 12.40
N ASN A 71 22.49 41.74 11.57
CA ASN A 71 22.26 41.83 10.11
C ASN A 71 22.56 40.47 9.49
N ASN A 72 21.69 39.99 8.62
CA ASN A 72 21.80 38.77 7.77
C ASN A 72 21.25 37.47 8.30
N ILE A 73 20.18 37.50 9.09
CA ILE A 73 19.37 36.29 9.31
C ILE A 73 18.15 36.37 8.37
N THR A 74 18.23 35.70 7.25
CA THR A 74 17.04 35.49 6.41
C THR A 74 16.32 34.27 6.95
N THR A 75 15.24 34.48 7.69
CA THR A 75 14.41 33.40 8.21
C THR A 75 13.26 33.19 7.22
N THR A 76 13.29 32.13 6.47
CA THR A 76 12.16 31.74 5.64
C THR A 76 11.17 30.99 6.53
N ILE A 77 10.08 31.64 6.91
CA ILE A 77 8.97 30.99 7.61
C ILE A 77 8.14 30.28 6.53
N ILE A 78 8.33 28.99 6.40
CA ILE A 78 7.45 28.16 5.57
C ILE A 78 6.31 27.72 6.47
N THR A 79 5.16 28.35 6.35
CA THR A 79 3.94 27.86 6.99
C THR A 79 3.49 26.59 6.24
N GLU A 80 2.82 25.67 6.96
CA GLU A 80 2.28 24.47 6.35
C GLU A 80 1.27 24.80 5.22
N ALA A 81 0.68 26.00 5.28
CA ALA A 81 -0.20 26.55 4.23
C ALA A 81 0.57 27.06 2.99
N GLU A 82 1.89 27.26 3.08
CA GLU A 82 2.73 27.75 1.98
C GLU A 82 3.54 26.65 1.29
N ARG A 83 3.47 25.41 1.77
CA ARG A 83 3.97 24.28 0.98
C ARG A 83 3.15 24.20 -0.30
N PRO A 84 3.78 24.23 -1.47
CA PRO A 84 3.03 24.02 -2.70
C PRO A 84 2.37 22.65 -2.61
N PHE A 85 1.05 22.64 -2.60
CA PHE A 85 0.26 21.41 -2.68
C PHE A 85 0.68 20.69 -3.96
N LYS A 86 1.20 19.47 -3.83
CA LYS A 86 1.44 18.60 -4.97
C LYS A 86 0.13 17.91 -5.32
N PRO A 87 -0.51 18.28 -6.43
CA PRO A 87 -1.72 17.59 -6.85
C PRO A 87 -1.37 16.11 -7.13
N PRO A 88 -2.24 15.17 -6.76
CA PRO A 88 -2.04 13.76 -7.08
C PRO A 88 -2.06 13.57 -8.60
N LEU A 89 -1.21 12.66 -9.08
CA LEU A 89 -1.11 12.35 -10.49
C LEU A 89 -2.20 11.35 -10.93
N PRO A 90 -2.65 11.43 -12.20
CA PRO A 90 -3.54 10.42 -12.78
C PRO A 90 -2.77 9.15 -13.16
N LEU A 91 -3.50 8.08 -13.49
CA LEU A 91 -2.91 6.94 -14.18
C LEU A 91 -2.45 7.35 -15.59
N CYS A 92 -1.33 6.78 -16.04
CA CYS A 92 -0.91 6.88 -17.42
C CYS A 92 -1.90 6.16 -18.34
N PRO A 93 -2.09 6.63 -19.58
CA PRO A 93 -2.88 5.91 -20.57
C PRO A 93 -2.34 4.49 -20.79
N PHE A 94 -3.23 3.50 -20.89
CA PHE A 94 -2.85 2.12 -21.16
C PHE A 94 -3.93 1.41 -21.96
N ARG A 95 -3.53 0.47 -22.79
CA ARG A 95 -4.40 -0.39 -23.61
C ARG A 95 -4.16 -1.87 -23.39
N GLY A 96 -3.14 -2.22 -22.66
CA GLY A 96 -2.79 -3.59 -22.35
C GLY A 96 -1.67 -3.68 -21.34
N PHE A 97 -1.41 -4.88 -20.85
CA PHE A 97 -0.37 -5.15 -19.86
C PHE A 97 0.73 -6.01 -20.43
N PHE A 98 1.96 -5.75 -20.02
CA PHE A 98 3.16 -6.37 -20.58
C PHE A 98 4.04 -6.88 -19.45
N PRO A 99 4.77 -7.99 -19.65
CA PRO A 99 5.69 -8.51 -18.65
C PRO A 99 6.69 -7.45 -18.19
N PHE A 100 6.92 -7.39 -16.88
CA PHE A 100 7.86 -6.43 -16.29
C PHE A 100 9.03 -7.15 -15.64
N HIS A 101 8.80 -7.95 -14.60
CA HIS A 101 9.81 -8.75 -13.93
C HIS A 101 9.27 -10.12 -13.53
N LYS A 102 10.19 -11.08 -13.33
CA LYS A 102 9.88 -12.43 -12.90
C LYS A 102 11.07 -13.00 -12.13
N ASP A 103 10.85 -13.61 -10.99
CA ASP A 103 11.94 -14.10 -10.14
C ASP A 103 12.23 -15.59 -10.27
N ASN A 104 11.26 -16.39 -10.69
CA ASN A 104 11.40 -17.86 -10.78
C ASN A 104 11.92 -18.53 -9.50
N ALA A 105 11.52 -18.02 -8.34
CA ALA A 105 12.09 -18.42 -7.05
C ALA A 105 11.90 -19.91 -6.75
N ILE A 106 10.75 -20.47 -7.07
CA ILE A 106 10.45 -21.90 -6.81
C ILE A 106 11.36 -22.81 -7.64
N ARG A 107 11.55 -22.50 -8.91
CA ARG A 107 12.44 -23.28 -9.78
C ARG A 107 13.89 -23.24 -9.29
N LEU A 108 14.32 -22.10 -8.75
CA LEU A 108 15.65 -21.93 -8.21
C LEU A 108 15.83 -22.61 -6.83
N GLY A 109 14.72 -22.89 -6.16
CA GLY A 109 14.69 -23.14 -4.71
C GLY A 109 15.41 -24.36 -4.20
N GLU A 110 15.52 -25.43 -4.99
CA GLU A 110 16.03 -26.72 -4.50
C GLU A 110 17.54 -26.70 -4.17
N ASN A 111 18.31 -25.78 -4.76
CA ASN A 111 19.75 -25.75 -4.61
C ASN A 111 20.35 -24.35 -4.40
N LYS A 112 19.57 -23.35 -4.02
CA LYS A 112 19.98 -21.95 -4.01
C LYS A 112 19.64 -21.17 -2.74
N ASP A 113 19.34 -21.84 -1.62
CA ASP A 113 19.02 -21.19 -0.35
C ASP A 113 17.87 -20.17 -0.46
N VAL A 114 16.85 -20.52 -1.23
CA VAL A 114 15.66 -19.67 -1.40
C VAL A 114 14.77 -19.75 -0.18
N ILE A 115 14.32 -18.60 0.29
CA ILE A 115 13.50 -18.46 1.49
C ILE A 115 12.05 -18.84 1.15
N VAL A 116 11.42 -19.62 2.04
CA VAL A 116 9.98 -19.93 1.96
C VAL A 116 9.18 -18.67 2.28
N THR A 117 8.32 -18.26 1.36
CA THR A 117 7.54 -17.04 1.46
C THR A 117 6.09 -17.27 1.04
N ARG A 118 5.20 -16.40 1.46
CA ARG A 118 3.88 -16.18 0.87
C ARG A 118 3.48 -14.71 1.01
N GLU A 119 2.36 -14.38 0.41
CA GLU A 119 1.82 -13.03 0.35
C GLU A 119 2.86 -12.00 -0.18
N PRO A 120 3.42 -12.26 -1.39
CA PRO A 120 4.36 -11.33 -1.98
C PRO A 120 3.63 -10.09 -2.50
N TYR A 121 4.34 -8.99 -2.55
CA TYR A 121 3.89 -7.80 -3.27
C TYR A 121 5.08 -6.98 -3.76
N VAL A 122 4.80 -5.94 -4.53
CA VAL A 122 5.81 -5.04 -5.08
C VAL A 122 5.45 -3.62 -4.71
N SER A 123 6.46 -2.86 -4.34
CA SER A 123 6.36 -1.41 -4.15
C SER A 123 7.65 -0.75 -4.62
N CYS A 124 7.52 0.44 -5.20
CA CYS A 124 8.63 1.16 -5.80
C CYS A 124 8.90 2.46 -5.06
N ASP A 125 10.17 2.81 -4.92
CA ASP A 125 10.60 4.16 -4.58
C ASP A 125 10.80 5.00 -5.86
N ASN A 126 11.51 6.12 -5.79
CA ASN A 126 11.72 6.97 -6.96
C ASN A 126 12.64 6.33 -8.02
N ASP A 127 13.50 5.40 -7.62
CA ASP A 127 14.58 4.87 -8.45
C ASP A 127 14.43 3.37 -8.72
N ASN A 128 13.92 2.59 -7.76
CA ASN A 128 13.90 1.14 -7.80
C ASN A 128 12.56 0.57 -7.36
N CYS A 129 12.21 -0.59 -7.92
CA CYS A 129 11.13 -1.43 -7.44
C CYS A 129 11.68 -2.57 -6.58
N TRP A 130 10.96 -2.87 -5.52
CA TRP A 130 11.32 -3.90 -4.56
C TRP A 130 10.22 -4.94 -4.44
N SER A 131 10.64 -6.20 -4.42
CA SER A 131 9.76 -7.29 -4.01
C SER A 131 9.72 -7.35 -2.49
N PHE A 132 8.51 -7.48 -1.96
CA PHE A 132 8.23 -7.73 -0.54
C PHE A 132 7.55 -9.08 -0.41
N ALA A 133 7.81 -9.79 0.66
CA ALA A 133 7.12 -11.04 0.97
C ALA A 133 7.17 -11.32 2.47
N LEU A 134 6.26 -12.18 2.93
CA LEU A 134 6.24 -12.66 4.30
C LEU A 134 6.97 -14.01 4.35
N ALA A 135 8.19 -14.00 4.90
CA ALA A 135 9.02 -15.17 5.07
C ALA A 135 8.45 -16.10 6.16
N GLN A 136 8.74 -17.38 6.06
CA GLN A 136 8.34 -18.39 7.04
C GLN A 136 9.45 -18.81 8.01
N GLY A 137 10.63 -18.20 7.89
CA GLY A 137 11.79 -18.55 8.72
C GLY A 137 12.47 -19.87 8.32
N ALA A 138 12.32 -20.28 7.06
CA ALA A 138 12.91 -21.52 6.55
C ALA A 138 13.35 -21.37 5.10
N LEU A 139 14.28 -22.23 4.70
CA LEU A 139 14.74 -22.34 3.30
C LEU A 139 14.05 -23.51 2.62
N LEU A 140 13.71 -23.33 1.34
CA LEU A 140 13.12 -24.37 0.50
C LEU A 140 14.00 -25.62 0.46
N GLY A 141 13.37 -26.80 0.51
CA GLY A 141 14.04 -28.10 0.42
C GLY A 141 14.75 -28.52 1.69
N THR A 142 14.77 -27.73 2.75
CA THR A 142 15.37 -28.11 4.04
C THR A 142 14.33 -28.76 4.96
N LYS A 143 14.80 -29.46 6.00
CA LYS A 143 13.90 -30.04 7.02
C LYS A 143 13.06 -28.99 7.73
N HIS A 144 13.54 -27.76 7.84
CA HIS A 144 12.82 -26.64 8.47
C HIS A 144 11.68 -26.12 7.60
N SER A 145 11.65 -26.42 6.31
CA SER A 145 10.52 -26.08 5.44
C SER A 145 9.30 -26.96 5.69
N ASN A 146 9.49 -28.14 6.31
CA ASN A 146 8.40 -29.04 6.63
C ASN A 146 7.40 -28.40 7.60
N GLY A 147 6.12 -28.39 7.22
CA GLY A 147 5.04 -27.81 8.02
C GLY A 147 4.94 -26.28 7.97
N THR A 148 5.70 -25.61 7.14
CA THR A 148 5.64 -24.14 6.96
C THR A 148 4.47 -23.74 6.07
N ILE A 149 3.25 -24.15 6.46
CA ILE A 149 2.00 -23.85 5.74
C ILE A 149 1.07 -22.96 6.56
N LYS A 150 1.39 -22.66 7.80
CA LYS A 150 0.56 -21.82 8.67
C LYS A 150 0.67 -20.36 8.24
N ASP A 151 -0.46 -19.69 8.14
CA ASP A 151 -0.52 -18.29 7.75
C ASP A 151 0.07 -17.36 8.81
N ARG A 152 -0.12 -17.67 10.08
CA ARG A 152 0.33 -16.84 11.20
C ARG A 152 1.18 -17.65 12.17
N THR A 153 2.42 -17.24 12.29
CA THR A 153 3.39 -17.80 13.25
C THR A 153 4.27 -16.67 13.78
N PRO A 154 4.91 -16.84 14.95
CA PRO A 154 5.84 -15.85 15.47
C PRO A 154 7.17 -15.80 14.69
N TYR A 155 7.39 -16.71 13.76
CA TYR A 155 8.63 -16.80 12.97
C TYR A 155 8.53 -16.07 11.64
N ARG A 156 7.36 -15.60 11.26
CA ARG A 156 7.19 -14.87 10.01
C ARG A 156 7.72 -13.45 10.12
N SER A 157 8.33 -13.00 9.04
CA SER A 157 8.85 -11.63 8.94
C SER A 157 8.59 -11.07 7.55
N LEU A 158 8.45 -9.76 7.48
CA LEU A 158 8.44 -9.03 6.23
C LEU A 158 9.88 -8.85 5.76
N ILE A 159 10.16 -9.31 4.55
CA ILE A 159 11.44 -9.13 3.89
C ILE A 159 11.26 -8.34 2.59
N ARG A 160 12.31 -7.66 2.15
CA ARG A 160 12.38 -7.09 0.81
C ARG A 160 13.64 -7.56 0.10
N PHE A 161 13.57 -7.63 -1.20
CA PHE A 161 14.67 -8.00 -2.08
C PHE A 161 14.48 -7.34 -3.45
N PRO A 162 15.54 -7.21 -4.27
CA PRO A 162 15.41 -6.55 -5.57
C PRO A 162 14.39 -7.28 -6.46
N ILE A 163 13.56 -6.52 -7.15
CA ILE A 163 12.58 -7.08 -8.09
C ILE A 163 13.28 -7.91 -9.16
N GLY A 164 12.65 -9.01 -9.58
CA GLY A 164 13.22 -9.92 -10.58
C GLY A 164 14.28 -10.86 -10.05
N THR A 165 14.53 -10.88 -8.77
CA THR A 165 15.44 -11.82 -8.09
C THR A 165 14.66 -12.65 -7.08
N ALA A 166 15.11 -13.90 -6.86
CA ALA A 166 14.56 -14.73 -5.80
C ALA A 166 15.04 -14.24 -4.42
N PRO A 167 14.26 -14.43 -3.34
CA PRO A 167 14.68 -14.11 -2.00
C PRO A 167 15.67 -15.15 -1.47
N VAL A 168 16.95 -14.93 -1.70
CA VAL A 168 18.03 -15.83 -1.28
C VAL A 168 18.81 -15.23 -0.12
N LEU A 169 19.54 -16.07 0.60
CA LEU A 169 20.50 -15.60 1.60
C LEU A 169 21.50 -14.64 0.93
N GLY A 170 21.68 -13.47 1.50
CA GLY A 170 22.60 -12.44 1.00
C GLY A 170 21.99 -11.36 0.11
N ASN A 171 20.76 -11.49 -0.38
CA ASN A 171 20.11 -10.43 -1.16
C ASN A 171 18.84 -9.85 -0.54
N TYR A 172 18.42 -10.34 0.60
CA TYR A 172 17.22 -9.85 1.25
C TYR A 172 17.55 -9.00 2.48
N LYS A 173 16.60 -8.13 2.82
CA LYS A 173 16.61 -7.37 4.07
C LYS A 173 15.34 -7.69 4.86
N GLU A 174 15.50 -8.06 6.12
CA GLU A 174 14.40 -8.21 7.05
C GLU A 174 13.98 -6.83 7.58
N ILE A 175 12.67 -6.57 7.59
CA ILE A 175 12.12 -5.27 7.95
C ILE A 175 11.48 -5.33 9.34
N CYS A 176 10.63 -6.30 9.58
CA CYS A 176 9.86 -6.44 10.81
C CYS A 176 9.34 -7.87 10.97
N ILE A 177 8.98 -8.23 12.20
CA ILE A 177 8.23 -9.46 12.46
C ILE A 177 6.78 -9.21 12.04
N ALA A 178 6.26 -10.04 11.15
CA ALA A 178 4.91 -9.87 10.63
C ALA A 178 4.39 -11.14 9.96
N TRP A 179 3.08 -11.36 10.06
CA TRP A 179 2.34 -12.32 9.24
C TRP A 179 1.29 -11.64 8.36
N SER A 180 1.15 -10.32 8.46
CA SER A 180 0.36 -9.48 7.55
C SER A 180 1.04 -8.12 7.45
N SER A 181 1.09 -7.53 6.27
CA SER A 181 1.83 -6.30 6.06
C SER A 181 1.33 -5.46 4.89
N SER A 182 1.75 -4.22 4.88
CA SER A 182 1.66 -3.29 3.76
C SER A 182 2.87 -2.37 3.80
N SER A 183 3.34 -1.94 2.64
CA SER A 183 4.52 -1.07 2.52
C SER A 183 4.30 -0.06 1.42
N CYS A 184 4.80 1.15 1.60
CA CYS A 184 4.80 2.19 0.58
C CYS A 184 5.90 3.21 0.84
N PHE A 185 6.29 3.91 -0.21
CA PHE A 185 7.27 4.99 -0.20
C PHE A 185 6.55 6.32 -0.33
N ASP A 186 6.75 7.23 0.63
CA ASP A 186 6.03 8.50 0.67
C ASP A 186 6.66 9.62 -0.15
N GLY A 187 7.70 9.31 -0.91
CA GLY A 187 8.54 10.26 -1.63
C GLY A 187 9.82 10.64 -0.89
N LYS A 188 9.93 10.26 0.36
CA LYS A 188 11.07 10.57 1.25
C LYS A 188 11.62 9.34 1.95
N GLU A 189 10.75 8.53 2.55
CA GLU A 189 11.10 7.34 3.33
C GLU A 189 10.09 6.22 3.13
N TRP A 190 10.50 4.99 3.43
CA TRP A 190 9.63 3.83 3.45
C TRP A 190 8.78 3.80 4.72
N MET A 191 7.50 3.52 4.54
CA MET A 191 6.55 3.22 5.60
C MET A 191 6.08 1.77 5.49
N HIS A 192 6.09 1.06 6.62
CA HIS A 192 5.61 -0.32 6.72
C HIS A 192 4.60 -0.45 7.84
N VAL A 193 3.58 -1.27 7.60
CA VAL A 193 2.61 -1.69 8.61
C VAL A 193 2.80 -3.19 8.79
N CYS A 194 3.18 -3.60 10.00
CA CYS A 194 3.59 -4.96 10.31
C CYS A 194 2.69 -5.54 11.42
N MET A 195 1.88 -6.54 11.10
CA MET A 195 0.99 -7.17 12.06
C MET A 195 1.58 -8.47 12.58
N THR A 196 1.61 -8.60 13.88
CA THR A 196 2.11 -9.79 14.58
C THR A 196 1.35 -10.00 15.89
N GLY A 197 1.60 -11.10 16.55
CA GLY A 197 0.97 -11.47 17.81
C GLY A 197 -0.05 -12.61 17.67
N ASN A 198 -0.77 -12.86 18.75
CA ASN A 198 -1.83 -13.86 18.75
C ASN A 198 -3.07 -13.36 18.00
N ASP A 199 -3.86 -14.27 17.46
CA ASP A 199 -5.08 -13.95 16.70
C ASP A 199 -6.04 -13.04 17.47
N ASN A 200 -6.16 -13.24 18.78
CA ASN A 200 -7.05 -12.47 19.65
C ASN A 200 -6.38 -11.26 20.32
N ASP A 201 -5.12 -11.02 20.09
CA ASP A 201 -4.38 -9.91 20.69
C ASP A 201 -3.24 -9.43 19.78
N ALA A 202 -3.51 -9.35 18.49
CA ALA A 202 -2.55 -8.86 17.51
C ALA A 202 -2.38 -7.34 17.59
N SER A 203 -1.24 -6.89 17.15
CA SER A 203 -0.96 -5.47 16.98
C SER A 203 -0.24 -5.21 15.66
N ALA A 204 -0.38 -4.00 15.16
CA ALA A 204 0.39 -3.51 14.04
C ALA A 204 1.45 -2.54 14.52
N GLN A 205 2.68 -2.73 14.07
CA GLN A 205 3.74 -1.75 14.24
C GLN A 205 3.84 -0.91 12.97
N ILE A 206 3.91 0.41 13.14
CA ILE A 206 4.22 1.33 12.06
C ILE A 206 5.72 1.59 12.08
N ILE A 207 6.39 1.24 10.98
CA ILE A 207 7.83 1.45 10.80
C ILE A 207 8.02 2.55 9.77
N TYR A 208 8.76 3.57 10.12
CA TYR A 208 9.08 4.69 9.23
C TYR A 208 10.57 5.03 9.32
N GLY A 209 11.24 5.09 8.17
CA GLY A 209 12.68 5.32 8.14
C GLY A 209 13.47 4.30 8.96
N GLY A 210 13.00 3.05 9.02
CA GLY A 210 13.63 1.97 9.77
C GLY A 210 13.35 1.97 11.28
N ARG A 211 12.45 2.82 11.78
CA ARG A 211 12.10 2.92 13.20
C ARG A 211 10.63 2.70 13.45
N MET A 212 10.30 2.06 14.55
CA MET A 212 8.92 2.01 15.03
C MET A 212 8.50 3.40 15.52
N THR A 213 7.46 3.96 14.90
CA THR A 213 7.01 5.33 15.17
C THR A 213 5.61 5.39 15.76
N ASP A 214 4.80 4.36 15.54
CA ASP A 214 3.45 4.27 16.05
C ASP A 214 2.97 2.82 16.05
N SER A 215 1.76 2.57 16.53
CA SER A 215 1.17 1.22 16.55
C SER A 215 -0.35 1.27 16.46
N ILE A 216 -0.94 0.16 16.00
CA ILE A 216 -2.38 -0.08 15.98
C ILE A 216 -2.65 -1.30 16.85
N LYS A 217 -3.58 -1.19 17.80
CA LYS A 217 -4.06 -2.32 18.59
C LYS A 217 -5.31 -2.92 17.98
N SER A 218 -5.45 -4.23 18.06
CA SER A 218 -6.67 -4.92 17.68
C SER A 218 -7.86 -4.40 18.48
N TRP A 219 -8.92 -4.02 17.79
CA TRP A 219 -10.14 -3.50 18.42
C TRP A 219 -11.28 -4.52 18.45
N ARG A 220 -11.27 -5.50 17.53
CA ARG A 220 -12.22 -6.61 17.49
C ARG A 220 -11.66 -7.89 18.09
N LYS A 221 -10.37 -7.93 18.36
CA LYS A 221 -9.66 -9.10 18.91
C LYS A 221 -9.83 -10.36 18.04
N ASP A 222 -9.84 -10.19 16.73
CA ASP A 222 -10.08 -11.28 15.79
C ASP A 222 -9.28 -11.10 14.50
N ILE A 223 -7.98 -11.27 14.61
CA ILE A 223 -6.99 -11.23 13.52
C ILE A 223 -6.94 -9.85 12.83
N LEU A 224 -6.31 -8.90 13.49
CA LEU A 224 -5.95 -7.61 12.88
C LEU A 224 -5.05 -7.86 11.67
N ARG A 225 -5.48 -7.43 10.49
CA ARG A 225 -4.81 -7.71 9.21
C ARG A 225 -4.92 -6.55 8.24
N THR A 226 -4.04 -6.53 7.25
CA THR A 226 -3.97 -5.43 6.28
C THR A 226 -3.89 -5.93 4.84
N GLN A 227 -3.36 -5.13 3.95
CA GLN A 227 -3.54 -5.25 2.50
C GLN A 227 -2.78 -6.38 1.84
N GLU A 228 -1.63 -6.80 2.36
CA GLU A 228 -0.73 -7.72 1.66
C GLU A 228 -0.30 -7.17 0.28
N SER A 229 -0.24 -5.85 0.14
CA SER A 229 0.16 -5.13 -1.05
C SER A 229 0.56 -3.68 -0.72
N GLU A 230 0.93 -2.92 -1.74
CA GLU A 230 1.37 -1.53 -1.59
C GLU A 230 0.26 -0.65 -1.00
N CYS A 231 0.59 0.11 0.04
CA CYS A 231 -0.22 1.23 0.46
C CYS A 231 0.02 2.44 -0.47
N GLN A 232 -0.77 3.50 -0.35
CA GLN A 232 -0.65 4.64 -1.26
C GLN A 232 -0.40 5.92 -0.49
N CYS A 233 0.47 6.75 -1.04
CA CYS A 233 0.83 8.03 -0.43
C CYS A 233 0.55 9.18 -1.39
N ILE A 234 -0.09 10.23 -0.89
CA ILE A 234 -0.33 11.48 -1.60
C ILE A 234 0.22 12.62 -0.74
N ASP A 235 1.15 13.38 -1.29
CA ASP A 235 1.76 14.54 -0.63
C ASP A 235 2.29 14.22 0.79
N GLY A 236 2.97 13.09 0.91
CA GLY A 236 3.59 12.63 2.16
C GLY A 236 2.65 11.97 3.17
N THR A 237 1.35 11.92 2.90
CA THR A 237 0.37 11.21 3.73
C THR A 237 0.02 9.88 3.09
N CYS A 238 0.20 8.80 3.81
CA CYS A 238 -0.06 7.45 3.34
C CYS A 238 -1.39 6.94 3.90
N VAL A 239 -2.15 6.25 3.05
CA VAL A 239 -3.41 5.60 3.44
C VAL A 239 -3.25 4.09 3.36
N VAL A 240 -3.74 3.40 4.38
CA VAL A 240 -3.71 1.94 4.45
C VAL A 240 -5.05 1.41 4.96
N ALA A 241 -5.52 0.33 4.34
CA ALA A 241 -6.73 -0.37 4.72
C ALA A 241 -6.42 -1.48 5.71
N VAL A 242 -7.18 -1.55 6.79
CA VAL A 242 -7.01 -2.50 7.89
C VAL A 242 -8.33 -3.15 8.21
N THR A 243 -8.32 -4.45 8.46
CA THR A 243 -9.49 -5.24 8.81
C THR A 243 -9.28 -5.93 10.15
N ASP A 244 -10.31 -6.00 10.95
CA ASP A 244 -10.36 -6.77 12.19
C ASP A 244 -11.76 -7.37 12.34
N GLY A 245 -11.83 -8.62 12.74
CA GLY A 245 -13.07 -9.35 12.85
C GLY A 245 -13.07 -10.66 12.04
N PRO A 246 -14.15 -11.45 12.11
CA PRO A 246 -14.18 -12.79 11.52
C PRO A 246 -14.03 -12.78 10.00
N ALA A 247 -13.38 -13.81 9.46
CA ALA A 247 -13.16 -13.96 8.02
C ALA A 247 -14.43 -14.38 7.25
N ALA A 248 -15.40 -14.98 7.91
CA ALA A 248 -16.62 -15.49 7.29
C ALA A 248 -17.89 -14.94 7.96
N ASN A 249 -17.83 -13.71 8.43
CA ASN A 249 -18.95 -12.99 9.02
C ASN A 249 -18.65 -11.48 8.96
N SER A 250 -19.56 -10.65 9.48
CA SER A 250 -19.37 -9.21 9.53
C SER A 250 -18.09 -8.86 10.30
N ALA A 251 -17.18 -8.15 9.65
CA ALA A 251 -15.95 -7.64 10.23
C ALA A 251 -15.96 -6.10 10.21
N ASP A 252 -15.01 -5.49 10.89
CA ASP A 252 -14.80 -4.06 10.87
C ASP A 252 -13.64 -3.70 9.94
N HIS A 253 -13.82 -2.62 9.22
CA HIS A 253 -12.85 -2.14 8.23
C HIS A 253 -12.54 -0.69 8.53
N ARG A 254 -11.25 -0.37 8.55
CA ARG A 254 -10.77 0.99 8.78
C ARG A 254 -9.79 1.39 7.70
N VAL A 255 -9.74 2.69 7.42
CA VAL A 255 -8.67 3.34 6.68
C VAL A 255 -7.91 4.23 7.65
N TYR A 256 -6.60 4.10 7.66
CA TYR A 256 -5.68 4.92 8.47
C TYR A 256 -4.94 5.88 7.58
N TRP A 257 -4.86 7.16 8.00
CA TRP A 257 -4.00 8.17 7.40
C TRP A 257 -2.76 8.32 8.27
N ILE A 258 -1.60 8.12 7.68
CA ILE A 258 -0.32 8.05 8.37
C ILE A 258 0.64 9.02 7.70
N ARG A 259 1.21 9.92 8.48
CA ARG A 259 2.20 10.89 7.98
C ARG A 259 3.49 10.76 8.76
N GLU A 260 4.61 10.56 8.04
CA GLU A 260 5.93 10.36 8.64
C GLU A 260 5.92 9.31 9.77
N GLY A 261 5.19 8.22 9.53
CA GLY A 261 5.06 7.11 10.48
C GLY A 261 4.12 7.34 11.66
N ARG A 262 3.40 8.45 11.70
CA ARG A 262 2.44 8.78 12.74
C ARG A 262 1.02 8.72 12.22
N ILE A 263 0.16 8.03 12.95
CA ILE A 263 -1.27 7.98 12.63
C ILE A 263 -1.86 9.36 12.89
N ILE A 264 -2.37 10.01 11.82
CA ILE A 264 -3.06 11.29 11.92
C ILE A 264 -4.50 11.05 12.34
N LYS A 265 -5.15 10.09 11.69
CA LYS A 265 -6.57 9.75 11.92
C LYS A 265 -6.88 8.38 11.35
N TYR A 266 -8.04 7.88 11.68
CA TYR A 266 -8.67 6.77 10.96
C TYR A 266 -10.16 7.03 10.78
N GLU A 267 -10.74 6.37 9.80
CA GLU A 267 -12.19 6.32 9.58
C GLU A 267 -12.65 4.87 9.44
N ASN A 268 -13.81 4.58 9.96
CA ASN A 268 -14.47 3.31 9.69
C ASN A 268 -15.06 3.36 8.27
N VAL A 269 -14.86 2.29 7.52
CA VAL A 269 -15.49 2.14 6.21
C VAL A 269 -17.01 2.04 6.42
N PRO A 270 -17.82 2.90 5.77
CA PRO A 270 -19.27 2.81 5.90
C PRO A 270 -19.77 1.45 5.43
N LYS A 271 -20.44 0.72 6.32
CA LYS A 271 -21.13 -0.51 5.95
C LYS A 271 -22.43 -0.17 5.22
N THR A 272 -22.51 -0.51 3.93
CA THR A 272 -23.76 -0.45 3.19
C THR A 272 -24.61 -1.68 3.49
N LYS A 273 -24.84 -2.60 2.57
CA LYS A 273 -25.70 -3.78 2.86
C LYS A 273 -24.93 -4.91 3.52
N ILE A 274 -23.81 -5.29 2.99
CA ILE A 274 -22.90 -6.25 3.59
C ILE A 274 -21.54 -5.94 3.06
N GLN A 275 -20.60 -5.75 3.95
CA GLN A 275 -19.26 -5.50 3.52
C GLN A 275 -18.29 -6.34 4.28
N HIS A 276 -17.54 -7.03 3.48
CA HIS A 276 -16.35 -7.68 3.90
C HIS A 276 -15.25 -7.17 2.98
N LEU A 277 -14.28 -6.46 3.53
CA LEU A 277 -13.20 -5.82 2.82
C LEU A 277 -11.89 -6.31 3.41
N GLU A 278 -11.22 -7.18 2.68
CA GLU A 278 -9.93 -7.70 3.08
C GLU A 278 -8.91 -7.54 1.95
N GLU A 279 -7.65 -7.49 2.32
CA GLU A 279 -6.53 -7.58 1.39
C GLU A 279 -6.69 -6.63 0.20
N CYS A 280 -6.95 -5.37 0.48
CA CYS A 280 -7.16 -4.35 -0.54
C CYS A 280 -5.93 -4.14 -1.40
N SER A 281 -6.14 -4.01 -2.70
CA SER A 281 -5.13 -3.59 -3.67
C SER A 281 -5.43 -2.16 -4.10
N CYS A 282 -4.51 -1.27 -3.80
CA CYS A 282 -4.71 0.17 -3.97
C CYS A 282 -3.79 0.74 -5.04
N TYR A 283 -4.25 1.80 -5.68
CA TYR A 283 -3.47 2.58 -6.63
C TYR A 283 -3.94 4.04 -6.61
N VAL A 284 -3.12 4.96 -7.11
CA VAL A 284 -3.48 6.37 -7.22
C VAL A 284 -3.88 6.69 -8.67
N ASP A 285 -5.05 7.26 -8.81
CA ASP A 285 -5.55 7.90 -10.01
C ASP A 285 -6.28 9.18 -9.59
N ILE A 286 -5.52 10.26 -9.34
CA ILE A 286 -5.95 11.48 -8.68
C ILE A 286 -6.35 11.22 -7.23
N ASP A 287 -7.34 10.37 -6.98
CA ASP A 287 -7.65 9.81 -5.67
C ASP A 287 -7.06 8.41 -5.52
N VAL A 288 -7.07 7.89 -4.31
CA VAL A 288 -6.71 6.49 -4.05
C VAL A 288 -7.94 5.61 -4.31
N TYR A 289 -7.79 4.61 -5.16
CA TYR A 289 -8.76 3.56 -5.38
C TYR A 289 -8.24 2.25 -4.81
N CYS A 290 -9.05 1.57 -4.03
CA CYS A 290 -8.75 0.25 -3.49
C CYS A 290 -9.81 -0.74 -3.95
N ILE A 291 -9.40 -1.83 -4.58
CA ILE A 291 -10.25 -2.94 -4.95
C ILE A 291 -9.85 -4.12 -4.08
N CYS A 292 -10.81 -4.70 -3.36
CA CYS A 292 -10.55 -5.57 -2.23
C CYS A 292 -11.14 -6.97 -2.45
N ARG A 293 -11.07 -7.78 -1.41
CA ARG A 293 -11.63 -9.13 -1.35
C ARG A 293 -12.82 -9.16 -0.40
N ASP A 294 -13.94 -9.68 -0.88
CA ASP A 294 -15.02 -10.12 -0.02
C ASP A 294 -14.76 -11.57 0.35
N ASN A 295 -14.43 -11.82 1.61
CA ASN A 295 -14.14 -13.16 2.09
C ASN A 295 -15.35 -13.85 2.72
N TRP A 296 -16.53 -13.28 2.58
CA TRP A 296 -17.73 -13.75 3.24
C TRP A 296 -18.82 -14.19 2.26
N LYS A 297 -19.26 -13.32 1.34
CA LYS A 297 -20.47 -13.58 0.55
C LYS A 297 -20.34 -13.37 -0.95
N GLY A 298 -19.62 -12.37 -1.41
CA GLY A 298 -19.64 -11.99 -2.81
C GLY A 298 -18.46 -12.51 -3.61
N SER A 299 -18.69 -12.77 -4.90
CA SER A 299 -17.63 -13.00 -5.87
C SER A 299 -17.30 -11.77 -6.74
N ASN A 300 -18.08 -10.71 -6.60
CA ASN A 300 -17.74 -9.36 -7.03
C ASN A 300 -16.85 -8.69 -5.97
N ARG A 301 -15.96 -7.83 -6.39
CA ARG A 301 -15.02 -7.19 -5.47
C ARG A 301 -15.56 -5.88 -4.92
N PRO A 302 -15.48 -5.69 -3.58
CA PRO A 302 -15.75 -4.39 -2.98
C PRO A 302 -14.62 -3.40 -3.28
N TRP A 303 -14.93 -2.12 -3.29
CA TRP A 303 -13.97 -1.07 -3.57
C TRP A 303 -14.19 0.18 -2.71
N MET A 304 -13.16 1.01 -2.63
CA MET A 304 -13.19 2.31 -1.98
C MET A 304 -12.48 3.34 -2.83
N ARG A 305 -12.95 4.58 -2.77
CA ARG A 305 -12.23 5.76 -3.24
C ARG A 305 -11.92 6.66 -2.06
N ILE A 306 -10.67 7.05 -1.91
CA ILE A 306 -10.12 7.71 -0.72
C ILE A 306 -9.27 8.90 -1.18
N ASN A 307 -9.39 10.03 -0.48
CA ASN A 307 -8.46 11.14 -0.63
C ASN A 307 -7.64 11.35 0.67
N ASN A 308 -6.87 12.45 0.74
CA ASN A 308 -6.08 12.74 1.95
C ASN A 308 -6.91 13.11 3.18
N GLU A 309 -8.20 13.27 3.05
CA GLU A 309 -9.07 13.74 4.13
C GLU A 309 -10.07 12.68 4.59
N THR A 310 -10.64 11.90 3.65
CA THR A 310 -11.76 11.02 3.95
C THR A 310 -11.95 9.91 2.93
N ILE A 311 -12.77 8.94 3.29
CA ILE A 311 -13.33 7.95 2.35
C ILE A 311 -14.44 8.66 1.57
N LEU A 312 -14.26 8.77 0.24
CA LEU A 312 -15.21 9.47 -0.63
C LEU A 312 -16.39 8.60 -1.03
N GLU A 313 -16.09 7.35 -1.42
CA GLU A 313 -17.08 6.39 -1.90
C GLU A 313 -16.67 4.97 -1.55
N THR A 314 -17.67 4.09 -1.47
CA THR A 314 -17.48 2.64 -1.36
C THR A 314 -18.63 1.93 -2.06
N GLY A 315 -18.39 0.69 -2.48
CA GLY A 315 -19.39 -0.12 -3.17
C GLY A 315 -18.80 -1.45 -3.61
N TYR A 316 -19.43 -2.05 -4.60
CA TYR A 316 -18.94 -3.25 -5.29
C TYR A 316 -18.73 -2.94 -6.77
N VAL A 317 -17.73 -3.56 -7.39
CA VAL A 317 -17.49 -3.44 -8.83
C VAL A 317 -18.72 -3.93 -9.58
N CYS A 318 -19.26 -3.08 -10.44
CA CYS A 318 -20.55 -3.31 -11.12
C CYS A 318 -20.51 -4.37 -12.24
N SER A 319 -19.37 -5.00 -12.48
CA SER A 319 -19.19 -5.91 -13.59
C SER A 319 -20.02 -7.18 -13.49
N LYS A 320 -20.62 -7.62 -14.62
CA LYS A 320 -21.20 -8.95 -14.78
C LYS A 320 -20.13 -10.06 -14.91
N PHE A 321 -18.86 -9.67 -14.97
CA PHE A 321 -17.72 -10.55 -15.05
C PHE A 321 -16.97 -10.48 -13.74
N HIS A 322 -17.33 -11.38 -12.82
CA HIS A 322 -16.76 -11.39 -11.49
C HIS A 322 -15.28 -11.77 -11.51
N SER A 323 -14.52 -11.28 -10.58
CA SER A 323 -13.07 -11.46 -10.57
C SER A 323 -12.51 -12.15 -9.33
N ASP A 324 -13.36 -12.49 -8.37
CA ASP A 324 -12.94 -13.31 -7.23
C ASP A 324 -12.96 -14.80 -7.59
N THR A 325 -12.41 -15.62 -6.72
CA THR A 325 -12.37 -17.07 -6.86
C THR A 325 -12.70 -17.72 -5.51
N PRO A 326 -13.74 -18.55 -5.39
CA PRO A 326 -14.64 -19.03 -6.45
C PRO A 326 -15.60 -17.96 -6.99
N ARG A 327 -16.08 -18.20 -8.19
CA ARG A 327 -17.05 -17.31 -8.86
C ARG A 327 -17.94 -18.09 -9.81
N PRO A 328 -19.12 -17.55 -10.20
CA PRO A 328 -19.96 -18.14 -11.22
C PRO A 328 -19.39 -17.97 -12.63
N ALA A 329 -19.94 -18.69 -13.57
CA ALA A 329 -19.64 -18.54 -14.98
C ALA A 329 -20.07 -17.16 -15.51
N ASP A 330 -19.35 -16.65 -16.49
CA ASP A 330 -19.64 -15.40 -17.18
C ASP A 330 -20.80 -15.55 -18.18
N PRO A 331 -21.65 -14.52 -18.36
CA PRO A 331 -21.83 -13.40 -17.46
C PRO A 331 -22.66 -13.77 -16.23
N SER A 332 -22.47 -13.05 -15.13
CA SER A 332 -23.20 -13.29 -13.90
C SER A 332 -24.05 -12.08 -13.48
N THR A 333 -24.74 -12.23 -12.36
CA THR A 333 -25.53 -11.17 -11.75
C THR A 333 -24.64 -9.99 -11.38
N MET A 334 -25.10 -8.78 -11.67
CA MET A 334 -24.43 -7.53 -11.37
C MET A 334 -25.04 -6.87 -10.16
N SER A 335 -24.21 -6.34 -9.26
CA SER A 335 -24.60 -5.41 -8.22
C SER A 335 -23.48 -4.42 -7.96
N CYS A 336 -23.84 -3.14 -7.81
CA CYS A 336 -22.91 -2.05 -7.55
C CYS A 336 -22.78 -1.72 -6.05
N ASP A 337 -23.66 -2.20 -5.21
CA ASP A 337 -23.78 -1.79 -3.80
C ASP A 337 -23.84 -2.96 -2.81
N SER A 338 -23.79 -4.20 -3.29
CA SER A 338 -23.92 -5.38 -2.45
C SER A 338 -23.18 -6.58 -3.06
N PRO A 339 -22.84 -7.58 -2.25
CA PRO A 339 -22.25 -8.81 -2.78
C PRO A 339 -23.21 -9.52 -3.73
N SER A 340 -22.69 -9.93 -4.86
CA SER A 340 -23.41 -10.74 -5.86
C SER A 340 -22.92 -12.16 -5.85
N ASN A 341 -23.84 -13.08 -6.12
CA ASN A 341 -23.62 -14.51 -6.15
C ASN A 341 -22.97 -15.05 -4.88
N VAL A 342 -23.82 -15.25 -3.92
CA VAL A 342 -23.50 -15.66 -2.55
C VAL A 342 -23.07 -17.12 -2.54
N ASN A 343 -21.90 -17.45 -3.08
CA ASN A 343 -21.30 -18.79 -2.99
C ASN A 343 -20.44 -18.97 -1.73
N GLY A 344 -20.47 -18.00 -0.84
CA GLY A 344 -19.95 -18.14 0.49
C GLY A 344 -18.43 -18.26 0.62
N GLY A 345 -17.61 -17.46 -0.09
CA GLY A 345 -16.16 -17.40 0.17
C GLY A 345 -15.43 -18.74 0.16
N PRO A 346 -14.21 -18.87 0.63
CA PRO A 346 -13.25 -17.80 0.84
C PRO A 346 -12.84 -17.19 -0.50
N GLY A 347 -12.40 -16.06 -0.63
CA GLY A 347 -11.94 -15.43 -1.86
C GLY A 347 -10.45 -15.60 -2.12
N VAL A 348 -9.94 -14.79 -3.00
CA VAL A 348 -8.52 -14.60 -3.27
C VAL A 348 -8.24 -13.10 -3.39
N LYS A 349 -7.09 -12.66 -2.89
CA LYS A 349 -6.66 -11.27 -3.11
C LYS A 349 -6.52 -11.01 -4.61
N GLY A 350 -7.10 -9.91 -5.06
CA GLY A 350 -7.03 -9.46 -6.44
C GLY A 350 -7.00 -7.94 -6.53
N PHE A 351 -7.07 -7.44 -7.76
CA PHE A 351 -6.99 -6.02 -8.05
C PHE A 351 -7.89 -5.65 -9.23
N GLY A 352 -8.03 -4.37 -9.47
CA GLY A 352 -8.65 -3.84 -10.67
C GLY A 352 -8.19 -2.41 -10.92
N PHE A 353 -8.35 -1.94 -12.14
CA PHE A 353 -8.09 -0.55 -12.52
C PHE A 353 -9.32 0.04 -13.18
N LYS A 354 -9.83 1.11 -12.60
CA LYS A 354 -10.91 1.89 -13.19
C LYS A 354 -10.35 2.76 -14.33
N ALA A 355 -10.95 2.71 -15.49
CA ALA A 355 -10.58 3.51 -16.65
C ALA A 355 -11.85 4.12 -17.26
N GLY A 356 -12.24 5.31 -16.80
CA GLY A 356 -13.52 5.92 -17.17
C GLY A 356 -14.70 5.08 -16.66
N HIS A 357 -15.59 4.65 -17.57
CA HIS A 357 -16.68 3.72 -17.26
C HIS A 357 -16.28 2.25 -17.38
N ASP A 358 -15.09 1.98 -17.90
CA ASP A 358 -14.55 0.64 -18.03
C ASP A 358 -13.81 0.23 -16.77
N VAL A 359 -13.64 -1.07 -16.59
CA VAL A 359 -12.79 -1.62 -15.52
C VAL A 359 -11.91 -2.74 -16.09
N TRP A 360 -10.66 -2.72 -15.68
CA TRP A 360 -9.72 -3.81 -15.93
C TRP A 360 -9.61 -4.65 -14.66
N LEU A 361 -9.87 -5.95 -14.79
CA LEU A 361 -9.89 -6.88 -13.65
C LEU A 361 -8.90 -8.02 -13.89
N GLY A 362 -8.00 -8.22 -12.94
CA GLY A 362 -7.17 -9.41 -12.86
C GLY A 362 -7.92 -10.53 -12.14
N ARG A 363 -7.89 -11.74 -12.70
CA ARG A 363 -8.57 -12.89 -12.09
C ARG A 363 -7.89 -14.21 -12.45
N THR A 364 -8.08 -15.21 -11.61
CA THR A 364 -7.69 -16.58 -11.98
C THR A 364 -8.51 -17.06 -13.17
N VAL A 365 -7.91 -17.88 -14.04
CA VAL A 365 -8.65 -18.48 -15.17
C VAL A 365 -9.65 -19.50 -14.65
N SER A 366 -9.26 -20.32 -13.67
CA SER A 366 -10.18 -21.21 -12.98
C SER A 366 -11.22 -20.43 -12.18
N THR A 367 -12.46 -20.86 -12.25
CA THR A 367 -13.55 -20.28 -11.46
C THR A 367 -13.64 -20.84 -10.04
N SER A 368 -12.98 -21.94 -9.77
CA SER A 368 -13.07 -22.68 -8.50
C SER A 368 -11.77 -22.81 -7.74
N GLY A 369 -10.63 -22.55 -8.38
CA GLY A 369 -9.31 -22.70 -7.79
C GLY A 369 -8.32 -21.64 -8.25
N ARG A 370 -7.17 -21.59 -7.61
CA ARG A 370 -6.10 -20.62 -7.88
C ARG A 370 -5.18 -21.14 -8.96
N SER A 371 -5.69 -21.27 -10.18
CA SER A 371 -4.93 -21.71 -11.35
C SER A 371 -5.17 -20.81 -12.56
N GLY A 372 -4.10 -20.57 -13.31
CA GLY A 372 -4.09 -19.61 -14.39
C GLY A 372 -4.26 -18.17 -13.91
N PHE A 373 -4.01 -17.23 -14.79
CA PHE A 373 -4.27 -15.83 -14.55
C PHE A 373 -4.53 -15.10 -15.86
N GLU A 374 -5.54 -14.25 -15.86
CA GLU A 374 -5.90 -13.39 -16.97
C GLU A 374 -6.25 -11.99 -16.49
N ILE A 375 -6.06 -11.01 -17.36
CA ILE A 375 -6.64 -9.70 -17.17
C ILE A 375 -7.70 -9.47 -18.22
N ILE A 376 -8.86 -8.96 -17.81
CA ILE A 376 -9.98 -8.65 -18.67
C ILE A 376 -10.30 -7.17 -18.61
N LYS A 377 -10.70 -6.60 -19.74
CA LYS A 377 -11.33 -5.29 -19.80
C LYS A 377 -12.82 -5.46 -19.97
N VAL A 378 -13.59 -4.92 -19.05
CA VAL A 378 -15.04 -4.93 -19.12
C VAL A 378 -15.52 -3.51 -19.48
N THR A 379 -16.05 -3.38 -20.67
CA THR A 379 -16.63 -2.12 -21.14
C THR A 379 -17.86 -1.79 -20.31
N GLU A 380 -17.94 -0.56 -19.82
CA GLU A 380 -18.99 -0.08 -18.90
C GLU A 380 -19.09 -0.86 -17.58
N GLY A 381 -18.09 -1.67 -17.25
CA GLY A 381 -18.09 -2.54 -16.07
C GLY A 381 -17.99 -1.82 -14.71
N TRP A 382 -17.79 -0.52 -14.72
CA TRP A 382 -17.78 0.30 -13.50
C TRP A 382 -19.12 0.95 -13.17
N ILE A 383 -20.06 0.97 -14.09
CA ILE A 383 -21.36 1.58 -13.93
C ILE A 383 -22.48 0.56 -14.03
N ASN A 384 -23.68 0.91 -13.57
CA ASN A 384 -24.88 0.09 -13.70
C ASN A 384 -25.39 0.14 -15.15
N SER A 385 -24.80 -0.65 -16.03
CA SER A 385 -25.14 -0.70 -17.46
C SER A 385 -25.59 -2.09 -17.88
N PRO A 386 -26.62 -2.22 -18.72
CA PRO A 386 -26.97 -3.50 -19.33
C PRO A 386 -25.94 -3.97 -20.37
N ASN A 387 -25.08 -3.07 -20.86
CA ASN A 387 -24.21 -3.27 -22.01
C ASN A 387 -22.79 -3.73 -21.63
N HIS A 388 -22.62 -4.38 -20.50
CA HIS A 388 -21.33 -4.91 -20.10
C HIS A 388 -20.82 -5.93 -21.10
N VAL A 389 -19.61 -5.70 -21.61
CA VAL A 389 -18.93 -6.60 -22.54
C VAL A 389 -17.50 -6.82 -22.06
N LYS A 390 -17.09 -8.08 -22.03
CA LYS A 390 -15.69 -8.44 -21.87
C LYS A 390 -14.97 -8.21 -23.22
N SER A 391 -14.46 -6.99 -23.40
CA SER A 391 -13.95 -6.50 -24.69
C SER A 391 -12.51 -6.93 -24.96
N ILE A 392 -11.72 -7.17 -23.92
CA ILE A 392 -10.35 -7.69 -24.02
C ILE A 392 -10.19 -8.79 -22.99
N THR A 393 -9.55 -9.87 -23.40
CA THR A 393 -9.04 -10.90 -22.49
C THR A 393 -7.59 -11.16 -22.85
N GLN A 394 -6.71 -10.98 -21.86
CA GLN A 394 -5.28 -11.20 -22.00
C GLN A 394 -4.88 -12.31 -21.04
N THR A 395 -4.57 -13.49 -21.56
CA THR A 395 -4.07 -14.61 -20.76
C THR A 395 -2.60 -14.36 -20.40
N LEU A 396 -2.25 -14.52 -19.15
CA LEU A 396 -0.90 -14.27 -18.62
C LEU A 396 -0.26 -15.52 -18.02
N VAL A 397 -1.07 -16.40 -17.44
CA VAL A 397 -0.65 -17.70 -16.92
C VAL A 397 -1.69 -18.73 -17.38
N SER A 398 -1.23 -19.83 -17.98
CA SER A 398 -2.10 -20.92 -18.42
C SER A 398 -2.86 -21.53 -17.24
N ASN A 399 -4.09 -21.96 -17.47
CA ASN A 399 -4.90 -22.65 -16.48
C ASN A 399 -4.29 -23.99 -16.00
N ASN A 400 -3.29 -24.50 -16.67
CA ASN A 400 -2.54 -25.69 -16.24
C ASN A 400 -1.50 -25.37 -15.15
N ASP A 401 -1.24 -24.10 -14.91
CA ASP A 401 -0.25 -23.62 -13.94
C ASP A 401 -0.91 -22.94 -12.75
N TRP A 402 -0.32 -23.08 -11.57
CA TRP A 402 -0.82 -22.47 -10.37
C TRP A 402 -0.57 -20.97 -10.34
N SER A 403 -1.51 -20.25 -9.80
CA SER A 403 -1.43 -18.85 -9.48
C SER A 403 -1.80 -18.62 -7.99
N GLY A 404 -2.16 -17.41 -7.60
CA GLY A 404 -2.52 -17.13 -6.22
C GLY A 404 -3.01 -15.70 -6.08
N TYR A 405 -2.48 -15.01 -5.08
CA TYR A 405 -2.77 -13.60 -4.86
C TYR A 405 -2.29 -12.75 -6.02
N SER A 406 -2.98 -11.68 -6.26
CA SER A 406 -2.55 -10.62 -7.15
C SER A 406 -2.85 -9.26 -6.52
N GLY A 407 -2.08 -8.27 -6.87
CA GLY A 407 -2.27 -6.94 -6.33
C GLY A 407 -1.64 -5.88 -7.21
N SER A 408 -2.14 -4.65 -7.06
CA SER A 408 -1.67 -3.51 -7.81
C SER A 408 -0.47 -2.84 -7.14
N PHE A 409 0.34 -2.20 -7.94
CA PHE A 409 1.33 -1.20 -7.55
C PHE A 409 1.46 -0.19 -8.69
N ILE A 410 2.05 0.94 -8.40
CA ILE A 410 2.24 2.00 -9.39
C ILE A 410 3.71 2.35 -9.51
N VAL A 411 4.11 2.73 -10.72
CA VAL A 411 5.44 3.24 -11.02
C VAL A 411 5.30 4.69 -11.45
N LYS A 412 6.00 5.58 -10.77
CA LYS A 412 5.95 7.01 -11.07
C LYS A 412 6.60 7.30 -12.41
N ALA A 413 5.85 7.86 -13.34
CA ALA A 413 6.32 8.47 -14.55
C ALA A 413 6.37 10.01 -14.39
N LYS A 414 6.69 10.74 -15.45
CA LYS A 414 6.84 12.21 -15.39
C LYS A 414 5.56 12.91 -14.90
N ASP A 415 4.42 12.59 -15.53
CA ASP A 415 3.15 13.30 -15.29
C ASP A 415 2.01 12.36 -14.90
N CYS A 416 2.28 11.09 -14.67
CA CYS A 416 1.28 10.09 -14.38
C CYS A 416 1.88 8.90 -13.63
N PHE A 417 1.02 8.02 -13.12
CA PHE A 417 1.41 6.75 -12.54
C PHE A 417 1.14 5.62 -13.52
N GLN A 418 2.17 4.82 -13.82
CA GLN A 418 2.01 3.61 -14.61
C GLN A 418 1.32 2.53 -13.76
N PRO A 419 0.17 1.99 -14.21
CA PRO A 419 -0.50 0.92 -13.50
C PRO A 419 0.26 -0.39 -13.70
N CYS A 420 0.58 -1.06 -12.60
CA CYS A 420 1.26 -2.35 -12.60
C CYS A 420 0.58 -3.29 -11.63
N PHE A 421 0.81 -4.58 -11.80
CA PHE A 421 0.37 -5.60 -10.86
C PHE A 421 1.34 -6.76 -10.79
N TYR A 422 1.26 -7.50 -9.71
CA TYR A 422 1.97 -8.76 -9.53
C TYR A 422 0.98 -9.93 -9.48
N VAL A 423 1.47 -11.10 -9.80
CA VAL A 423 0.77 -12.37 -9.61
C VAL A 423 1.66 -13.30 -8.80
N GLU A 424 1.13 -13.79 -7.69
CA GLU A 424 1.76 -14.82 -6.87
C GLU A 424 1.60 -16.18 -7.57
N LEU A 425 2.72 -16.84 -7.84
CA LEU A 425 2.75 -18.17 -8.43
C LEU A 425 3.02 -19.18 -7.30
N ILE A 426 1.95 -19.65 -6.68
CA ILE A 426 2.02 -20.56 -5.52
C ILE A 426 2.46 -21.96 -5.96
N ARG A 427 3.33 -22.59 -5.14
CA ARG A 427 3.71 -24.00 -5.24
C ARG A 427 3.77 -24.62 -3.86
N GLY A 428 3.62 -25.95 -3.83
CA GLY A 428 3.58 -26.69 -2.59
C GLY A 428 2.15 -26.99 -2.14
N ARG A 429 1.97 -27.33 -0.86
CA ARG A 429 0.61 -27.53 -0.29
C ARG A 429 -0.13 -26.19 -0.19
N PRO A 430 -1.44 -26.17 -0.48
CA PRO A 430 -2.33 -27.29 -0.81
C PRO A 430 -2.51 -27.58 -2.31
N ASN A 431 -1.50 -27.36 -3.15
CA ASN A 431 -1.61 -27.67 -4.56
C ASN A 431 -1.67 -29.19 -4.78
N LYS A 432 -2.60 -29.65 -5.63
CA LYS A 432 -2.96 -31.08 -5.76
C LYS A 432 -1.82 -32.00 -6.19
N ASN A 433 -0.83 -31.47 -6.89
CA ASN A 433 0.21 -32.25 -7.54
C ASN A 433 1.58 -32.16 -6.86
N ASP A 434 1.68 -31.41 -5.75
CA ASP A 434 2.93 -31.24 -5.01
C ASP A 434 2.90 -32.10 -3.74
N ASP A 435 3.80 -33.05 -3.64
CA ASP A 435 3.96 -33.92 -2.47
C ASP A 435 5.01 -33.35 -1.53
N VAL A 436 4.74 -32.16 -1.03
CA VAL A 436 5.62 -31.45 -0.11
C VAL A 436 4.81 -30.92 1.08
N SER A 437 5.48 -30.64 2.19
CA SER A 437 4.87 -30.15 3.42
C SER A 437 5.05 -28.62 3.63
N TRP A 438 5.44 -27.92 2.60
CA TRP A 438 5.59 -26.47 2.59
C TRP A 438 4.70 -25.82 1.51
N THR A 439 4.44 -24.55 1.64
CA THR A 439 3.88 -23.69 0.59
C THR A 439 4.80 -22.50 0.43
N SER A 440 5.13 -22.18 -0.81
CA SER A 440 5.93 -21.02 -1.14
C SER A 440 5.48 -20.44 -2.48
N ASN A 441 6.14 -19.41 -2.97
CA ASN A 441 5.76 -18.75 -4.20
C ASN A 441 6.96 -18.23 -4.98
N SER A 442 6.75 -18.05 -6.27
CA SER A 442 7.44 -17.08 -7.10
C SER A 442 6.50 -15.94 -7.46
N ILE A 443 6.99 -14.94 -8.16
CA ILE A 443 6.22 -13.76 -8.56
C ILE A 443 6.49 -13.41 -10.00
N VAL A 444 5.46 -12.96 -10.71
CA VAL A 444 5.55 -12.31 -12.01
C VAL A 444 4.85 -10.98 -11.96
N THR A 445 5.38 -9.97 -12.62
CA THR A 445 4.82 -8.62 -12.65
C THR A 445 4.55 -8.17 -14.08
N PHE A 446 3.55 -7.30 -14.21
CA PHE A 446 3.12 -6.72 -15.48
C PHE A 446 2.84 -5.24 -15.28
N CYS A 447 3.09 -4.46 -16.32
CA CYS A 447 2.77 -3.03 -16.31
C CYS A 447 1.95 -2.64 -17.53
N GLY A 448 1.06 -1.67 -17.36
CA GLY A 448 0.24 -1.13 -18.42
C GLY A 448 1.02 -0.19 -19.32
N LEU A 449 0.85 -0.37 -20.63
CA LEU A 449 1.40 0.49 -21.67
C LEU A 449 0.31 0.87 -22.66
N ASP A 450 0.49 1.97 -23.35
CA ASP A 450 -0.40 2.43 -24.41
C ASP A 450 -0.09 1.74 -25.76
N ASN A 451 0.00 0.42 -25.72
CA ASN A 451 0.25 -0.46 -26.87
C ASN A 451 -0.77 -1.56 -26.93
N GLU A 452 -0.93 -2.19 -28.10
CA GLU A 452 -1.79 -3.34 -28.27
C GLU A 452 -1.34 -4.52 -27.38
N PRO A 453 -2.26 -5.12 -26.61
CA PRO A 453 -1.92 -6.21 -25.70
C PRO A 453 -1.70 -7.52 -26.46
N GLY A 454 -0.85 -8.39 -25.91
CA GLY A 454 -0.67 -9.76 -26.31
C GLY A 454 -0.90 -10.72 -25.14
N SER A 455 -1.35 -11.93 -25.45
CA SER A 455 -1.41 -13.03 -24.47
C SER A 455 -0.11 -13.81 -24.46
N GLY A 456 0.16 -14.50 -23.36
CA GLY A 456 1.32 -15.35 -23.20
C GLY A 456 1.15 -16.33 -22.04
N ASN A 457 2.22 -16.97 -21.67
CA ASN A 457 2.23 -17.88 -20.53
C ASN A 457 3.53 -17.70 -19.74
N TRP A 458 3.41 -17.16 -18.55
CA TRP A 458 4.54 -16.85 -17.68
C TRP A 458 4.44 -17.55 -16.31
N PRO A 459 4.39 -18.89 -16.27
CA PRO A 459 4.42 -19.65 -15.03
C PRO A 459 5.82 -19.59 -14.41
N ASP A 460 5.95 -20.12 -13.18
CA ASP A 460 7.25 -20.30 -12.57
C ASP A 460 8.20 -21.08 -13.50
N GLY A 461 9.41 -20.59 -13.65
CA GLY A 461 10.45 -21.19 -14.49
C GLY A 461 10.49 -20.74 -15.95
N SER A 462 9.51 -20.02 -16.45
CA SER A 462 9.51 -19.48 -17.80
C SER A 462 10.36 -18.20 -17.92
N ASN A 463 10.74 -17.83 -19.14
CA ASN A 463 11.37 -16.56 -19.42
C ASN A 463 10.34 -15.43 -19.42
N ILE A 464 10.76 -14.22 -19.01
CA ILE A 464 9.86 -13.08 -18.93
C ILE A 464 9.57 -12.44 -20.29
N GLY A 465 10.50 -12.51 -21.24
CA GLY A 465 10.44 -11.70 -22.45
C GLY A 465 10.88 -10.24 -22.22
N PHE A 466 10.69 -9.43 -23.22
CA PHE A 466 11.06 -8.01 -23.17
C PHE A 466 9.82 -7.13 -23.23
N MET A 467 9.79 -6.09 -22.41
CA MET A 467 8.81 -5.03 -22.57
C MET A 467 9.09 -4.23 -23.84
N PRO A 468 8.07 -3.83 -24.61
CA PRO A 468 8.23 -2.81 -25.64
C PRO A 468 8.77 -1.52 -25.00
N LYS A 469 9.73 -0.89 -25.63
CA LYS A 469 10.29 0.39 -25.19
C LYS A 469 9.34 1.54 -25.49
#